data_a6c2e87332619fc716739eabe60cda53
#
_entry.id   a6c2e87332619fc716739eabe60cda53
#
_cell.length_a   1.000
_cell.length_b   1.000
_cell.length_c   1.000
_cell.angle_alpha   90.00
_cell.angle_beta   90.00
_cell.angle_gamma   90.00
#
_symmetry.space_group_name_H-M   'P 1'
#
loop_
_entity.id
_entity.type
_entity.pdbx_description
1 polymer ?
#
loop_
_entity_poly.entity_id
_entity_poly.type
_entity_poly.pdbx_seq_one_letter_code
_entity_poly.pdbx_strand_id
1 'polypeptide(L)'
;VLDDSNHTTVEGATVGAFAVSDFWLGSLGLNPKPTNWSETSHGVSLMTKLKAQGDIPSISFGYTAGAPYRFTGVDGSLTLGGYDQSRFQVNDIEFDFASDPVKDTIVAIQSITTQAVNSSSSVELLPAPIYASIDSTVSQIWLPLDACQAFEQQFFVIWACKYNIDI
;
A
#
# COMPACT_ATOMS: atom_id res chain seq x y z
N VAL A 1 -16.32 6.49 4.56
CA VAL A 1 -16.68 7.77 5.17
C VAL A 1 -17.14 7.45 6.57
N LEU A 2 -16.37 7.84 7.58
CA LEU A 2 -16.85 7.84 8.97
C LEU A 2 -17.80 9.05 9.07
N ASP A 3 -19.08 8.79 8.92
CA ASP A 3 -20.11 9.80 9.10
C ASP A 3 -20.26 10.07 10.61
N ASP A 4 -20.34 11.33 10.99
CA ASP A 4 -20.49 11.79 12.38
C ASP A 4 -21.77 11.25 13.08
N SER A 5 -22.66 10.62 12.35
CA SER A 5 -23.93 10.11 12.86
C SER A 5 -23.92 8.62 13.24
N ASN A 6 -22.88 7.86 12.90
CA ASN A 6 -22.81 6.42 13.15
C ASN A 6 -21.41 6.04 13.68
N HIS A 7 -21.19 6.24 14.97
CA HIS A 7 -19.93 5.88 15.61
C HIS A 7 -19.81 4.35 15.75
N THR A 8 -19.03 3.72 14.88
CA THR A 8 -18.64 2.33 15.11
C THR A 8 -17.54 2.28 16.16
N THR A 9 -17.83 1.68 17.29
CA THR A 9 -16.85 1.46 18.37
C THR A 9 -16.31 0.04 18.30
N VAL A 10 -15.00 -0.09 18.23
CA VAL A 10 -14.33 -1.40 18.28
C VAL A 10 -13.75 -1.62 19.67
N GLU A 11 -14.43 -2.46 20.47
CA GLU A 11 -13.96 -2.76 21.82
C GLU A 11 -12.72 -3.67 21.80
N GLY A 12 -11.80 -3.39 22.71
CA GLY A 12 -10.57 -4.18 22.85
C GLY A 12 -9.70 -4.19 21.60
N ALA A 13 -9.77 -3.16 20.77
CA ALA A 13 -8.87 -3.03 19.63
C ALA A 13 -7.42 -2.98 20.10
N THR A 14 -6.56 -3.64 19.35
CA THR A 14 -5.14 -3.63 19.62
C THR A 14 -4.52 -2.38 19.01
N VAL A 15 -3.87 -1.57 19.84
CA VAL A 15 -3.18 -0.36 19.42
C VAL A 15 -1.72 -0.49 19.80
N GLY A 16 -0.83 -0.44 18.82
CA GLY A 16 0.61 -0.31 19.03
C GLY A 16 0.98 1.17 19.19
N ALA A 17 1.73 1.50 20.22
CA ALA A 17 2.33 2.82 20.38
C ALA A 17 3.84 2.72 20.25
N PHE A 18 4.43 3.58 19.44
CA PHE A 18 5.88 3.68 19.30
C PHE A 18 6.30 5.15 19.28
N ALA A 19 7.46 5.43 19.82
CA ALA A 19 8.02 6.78 19.84
C ALA A 19 9.29 6.80 18.97
N VAL A 20 9.14 7.29 17.76
CA VAL A 20 10.23 7.51 16.81
C VAL A 20 10.13 8.91 16.23
N SER A 21 11.26 9.51 15.87
CA SER A 21 11.29 10.86 15.31
C SER A 21 10.92 10.91 13.83
N ASP A 22 10.90 9.78 13.14
CA ASP A 22 10.83 9.71 11.69
C ASP A 22 9.44 9.35 11.17
N PHE A 23 8.52 8.99 12.05
CA PHE A 23 7.14 8.65 11.70
C PHE A 23 6.15 9.42 12.58
N TRP A 24 5.43 10.35 11.96
CA TRP A 24 4.62 11.38 12.65
C TRP A 24 3.12 11.12 12.55
N LEU A 25 2.73 10.15 11.72
CA LEU A 25 1.33 9.83 11.46
C LEU A 25 1.00 8.45 12.04
N GLY A 26 -0.25 8.26 12.43
CA GLY A 26 -0.76 6.94 12.76
C GLY A 26 -0.98 6.09 11.51
N SER A 27 -0.86 4.77 11.65
CA SER A 27 -1.20 3.81 10.61
C SER A 27 -2.41 2.99 11.00
N LEU A 28 -3.34 2.79 10.07
CA LEU A 28 -4.47 1.89 10.23
C LEU A 28 -4.10 0.51 9.66
N GLY A 29 -3.93 -0.48 10.53
CA GLY A 29 -3.62 -1.85 10.13
C GLY A 29 -4.84 -2.54 9.52
N LEU A 30 -4.74 -2.95 8.26
CA LEU A 30 -5.82 -3.63 7.52
C LEU A 30 -5.55 -5.12 7.32
N ASN A 31 -4.38 -5.64 7.71
CA ASN A 31 -4.07 -7.06 7.57
C ASN A 31 -5.05 -7.90 8.40
N PRO A 32 -5.72 -8.91 7.81
CA PRO A 32 -6.65 -9.78 8.51
C PRO A 32 -5.98 -10.75 9.49
N LYS A 33 -4.68 -11.00 9.32
CA LYS A 33 -3.93 -11.90 10.19
C LYS A 33 -3.68 -11.28 11.56
N PRO A 34 -3.61 -12.09 12.63
CA PRO A 34 -3.26 -11.58 13.95
C PRO A 34 -1.83 -11.06 13.97
N THR A 35 -1.59 -10.01 14.74
CA THR A 35 -0.25 -9.50 14.98
C THR A 35 0.33 -10.17 16.22
N ASN A 36 1.51 -10.76 16.07
CA ASN A 36 2.27 -11.38 17.16
C ASN A 36 3.37 -10.40 17.61
N TRP A 37 3.33 -9.98 18.87
CA TRP A 37 4.35 -9.10 19.44
C TRP A 37 5.40 -9.87 20.25
N SER A 38 5.01 -11.05 20.72
CA SER A 38 5.89 -11.99 21.41
C SER A 38 5.31 -13.40 21.27
N GLU A 39 6.04 -14.40 21.73
CA GLU A 39 5.57 -15.78 21.73
C GLU A 39 4.25 -16.01 22.50
N THR A 40 3.95 -15.12 23.45
CA THR A 40 2.78 -15.21 24.33
C THR A 40 1.77 -14.09 24.15
N SER A 41 2.04 -13.12 23.29
CA SER A 41 1.17 -11.94 23.11
C SER A 41 0.79 -11.76 21.65
N HIS A 42 -0.50 -11.93 21.37
CA HIS A 42 -1.07 -11.75 20.04
C HIS A 42 -2.26 -10.80 20.11
N GLY A 43 -2.43 -10.01 19.08
CA GLY A 43 -3.60 -9.16 18.89
C GLY A 43 -4.47 -9.62 17.73
N VAL A 44 -5.77 -9.67 17.96
CA VAL A 44 -6.73 -9.89 16.88
C VAL A 44 -6.74 -8.67 15.97
N SER A 45 -6.72 -8.86 14.65
CA SER A 45 -6.74 -7.77 13.70
C SER A 45 -8.04 -6.95 13.79
N LEU A 46 -7.96 -5.67 13.42
CA LEU A 46 -9.11 -4.77 13.34
C LEU A 46 -10.21 -5.36 12.44
N MET A 47 -9.84 -5.87 11.27
CA MET A 47 -10.77 -6.44 10.30
C MET A 47 -11.52 -7.65 10.86
N THR A 48 -10.81 -8.53 11.59
CA THR A 48 -11.41 -9.69 12.24
C THR A 48 -12.40 -9.27 13.35
N LYS A 49 -12.08 -8.22 14.11
CA LYS A 49 -12.99 -7.70 15.14
C LYS A 49 -14.25 -7.08 14.55
N LEU A 50 -14.12 -6.22 13.55
CA LEU A 50 -15.27 -5.62 12.85
C LEU A 50 -16.20 -6.70 12.26
N LYS A 51 -15.62 -7.76 11.69
CA LYS A 51 -16.39 -8.88 11.18
C LYS A 51 -17.11 -9.64 12.31
N ALA A 52 -16.45 -9.88 13.43
CA ALA A 52 -17.04 -10.58 14.57
C ALA A 52 -18.16 -9.77 15.24
N GLN A 53 -18.07 -8.43 15.23
CA GLN A 53 -19.13 -7.53 15.72
C GLN A 53 -20.32 -7.42 14.74
N GLY A 54 -20.15 -7.85 13.48
CA GLY A 54 -21.17 -7.73 12.45
C GLY A 54 -21.18 -6.39 11.72
N ASP A 55 -20.19 -5.53 11.99
CA ASP A 55 -20.07 -4.19 11.37
C ASP A 55 -19.70 -4.25 9.90
N ILE A 56 -19.00 -5.32 9.49
CA ILE A 56 -18.64 -5.56 8.09
C ILE A 56 -19.05 -6.98 7.66
N PRO A 57 -19.50 -7.15 6.40
CA PRO A 57 -19.98 -8.44 5.90
C PRO A 57 -18.85 -9.44 5.61
N SER A 58 -17.62 -8.99 5.39
CA SER A 58 -16.46 -9.84 5.08
C SER A 58 -15.17 -9.23 5.56
N ILE A 59 -14.13 -10.05 5.71
CA ILE A 59 -12.77 -9.60 6.01
C ILE A 59 -12.09 -9.23 4.68
N SER A 60 -12.57 -8.18 4.05
CA SER A 60 -12.01 -7.64 2.81
C SER A 60 -12.02 -6.11 2.87
N PHE A 61 -11.22 -5.50 2.06
CA PHE A 61 -11.24 -4.05 1.88
C PHE A 61 -10.85 -3.66 0.45
N GLY A 62 -11.39 -2.54 -0.02
CA GLY A 62 -10.96 -1.86 -1.22
C GLY A 62 -10.26 -0.56 -0.87
N TYR A 63 -9.07 -0.33 -1.40
CA TYR A 63 -8.28 0.86 -1.13
C TYR A 63 -7.77 1.52 -2.40
N THR A 64 -7.92 2.84 -2.48
CA THR A 64 -7.28 3.69 -3.49
C THR A 64 -6.63 4.87 -2.80
N ALA A 65 -5.35 5.12 -3.09
CA ALA A 65 -4.59 6.21 -2.48
C ALA A 65 -5.03 7.62 -2.93
N GLY A 66 -5.86 7.69 -3.97
CA GLY A 66 -6.23 8.97 -4.57
C GLY A 66 -5.15 9.53 -5.50
N ALA A 67 -5.36 10.76 -5.97
CA ALA A 67 -4.45 11.45 -6.85
C ALA A 67 -4.49 12.98 -6.58
N PRO A 68 -3.92 13.45 -5.47
CA PRO A 68 -3.94 14.86 -5.10
C PRO A 68 -3.17 15.75 -6.09
N TYR A 69 -2.28 15.16 -6.88
CA TYR A 69 -1.50 15.84 -7.93
C TYR A 69 -2.31 16.19 -9.18
N ARG A 70 -3.52 15.63 -9.34
CA ARG A 70 -4.40 16.00 -10.46
C ARG A 70 -5.02 17.38 -10.21
N PHE A 71 -5.29 18.12 -11.29
CA PHE A 71 -5.84 19.48 -11.22
C PHE A 71 -7.10 19.61 -10.35
N THR A 72 -8.00 18.64 -10.41
CA THR A 72 -9.22 18.60 -9.60
C THR A 72 -9.02 17.94 -8.24
N GLY A 73 -7.85 17.36 -7.98
CA GLY A 73 -7.64 16.45 -6.88
C GLY A 73 -8.54 15.21 -6.96
N VAL A 74 -8.09 14.08 -6.47
CA VAL A 74 -8.90 12.88 -6.30
C VAL A 74 -8.60 12.33 -4.93
N ASP A 75 -9.61 12.31 -4.07
CA ASP A 75 -9.47 11.79 -2.71
C ASP A 75 -9.22 10.27 -2.71
N GLY A 76 -8.48 9.80 -1.72
CA GLY A 76 -8.36 8.40 -1.41
C GLY A 76 -9.70 7.81 -1.00
N SER A 77 -9.84 6.51 -1.09
CA SER A 77 -11.03 5.79 -0.67
C SER A 77 -10.65 4.50 0.04
N LEU A 78 -11.29 4.24 1.15
CA LEU A 78 -11.19 2.98 1.90
C LEU A 78 -12.60 2.46 2.14
N THR A 79 -12.89 1.28 1.61
CA THR A 79 -14.15 0.55 1.84
C THR A 79 -13.83 -0.70 2.65
N LEU A 80 -14.42 -0.86 3.83
CA LEU A 80 -14.26 -2.05 4.68
C LEU A 80 -15.40 -3.04 4.43
N GLY A 81 -15.06 -4.31 4.36
CA GLY A 81 -16.02 -5.39 4.11
C GLY A 81 -16.43 -5.58 2.64
N GLY A 82 -15.75 -4.91 1.72
CA GLY A 82 -16.06 -4.95 0.29
C GLY A 82 -15.17 -4.02 -0.52
N TYR A 83 -15.66 -3.60 -1.69
CA TYR A 83 -14.94 -2.69 -2.56
C TYR A 83 -15.92 -1.86 -3.41
N ASP A 84 -15.46 -0.72 -3.89
CA ASP A 84 -16.20 0.14 -4.81
C ASP A 84 -15.82 -0.19 -6.27
N GLN A 85 -16.76 -0.79 -7.01
CA GLN A 85 -16.54 -1.18 -8.41
C GLN A 85 -16.25 -0.01 -9.34
N SER A 86 -16.62 1.21 -8.98
CA SER A 86 -16.33 2.40 -9.77
C SER A 86 -14.86 2.84 -9.71
N ARG A 87 -14.09 2.27 -8.78
CA ARG A 87 -12.71 2.68 -8.48
C ARG A 87 -11.63 1.84 -9.16
N PHE A 88 -11.99 0.79 -9.88
CA PHE A 88 -11.02 -0.06 -10.57
C PHE A 88 -11.60 -0.65 -11.87
N GLN A 89 -10.72 -1.07 -12.76
CA GLN A 89 -11.08 -1.89 -13.91
C GLN A 89 -10.98 -3.36 -13.53
N VAL A 90 -12.06 -4.11 -13.77
CA VAL A 90 -12.07 -5.55 -13.51
C VAL A 90 -10.97 -6.23 -14.31
N ASN A 91 -10.20 -7.08 -13.65
CA ASN A 91 -9.14 -7.92 -14.25
C ASN A 91 -9.06 -9.24 -13.48
N ASP A 92 -8.32 -10.20 -14.02
CA ASP A 92 -8.14 -11.54 -13.48
C ASP A 92 -6.79 -11.69 -12.73
N ILE A 93 -6.18 -10.58 -12.32
CA ILE A 93 -4.89 -10.61 -11.63
C ILE A 93 -5.14 -10.82 -10.14
N GLU A 94 -4.61 -11.91 -9.61
CA GLU A 94 -4.71 -12.28 -8.20
C GLU A 94 -3.31 -12.56 -7.63
N PHE A 95 -3.12 -12.21 -6.37
CA PHE A 95 -1.92 -12.51 -5.61
C PHE A 95 -2.31 -13.12 -4.28
N ASP A 96 -1.77 -14.30 -4.01
CA ASP A 96 -1.99 -14.96 -2.72
C ASP A 96 -1.23 -14.23 -1.60
N PHE A 97 -1.83 -14.19 -0.42
CA PHE A 97 -1.10 -13.80 0.78
C PHE A 97 0.02 -14.79 1.09
N ALA A 98 1.17 -14.28 1.47
CA ALA A 98 2.29 -15.10 1.87
C ALA A 98 2.01 -15.85 3.19
N SER A 99 2.74 -16.93 3.44
CA SER A 99 2.72 -17.59 4.76
C SER A 99 3.30 -16.69 5.85
N ASP A 100 4.27 -15.85 5.49
CA ASP A 100 4.88 -14.84 6.34
C ASP A 100 4.11 -13.51 6.19
N PRO A 101 3.46 -12.98 7.26
CA PRO A 101 2.67 -11.75 7.18
C PRO A 101 3.45 -10.52 6.72
N VAL A 102 4.76 -10.50 6.93
CA VAL A 102 5.64 -9.40 6.48
C VAL A 102 5.72 -9.33 4.95
N LYS A 103 5.38 -10.43 4.27
CA LYS A 103 5.45 -10.55 2.80
C LYS A 103 4.09 -10.50 2.11
N ASP A 104 3.02 -10.23 2.83
CA ASP A 104 1.65 -10.28 2.28
C ASP A 104 1.39 -9.30 1.13
N THR A 105 2.11 -8.18 1.09
CA THR A 105 1.95 -7.14 0.06
C THR A 105 3.07 -7.13 -0.97
N ILE A 106 3.89 -8.19 -1.02
CA ILE A 106 4.98 -8.29 -1.99
C ILE A 106 4.47 -8.83 -3.31
N VAL A 107 4.75 -8.11 -4.37
CA VAL A 107 4.43 -8.47 -5.76
C VAL A 107 5.68 -8.46 -6.63
N ALA A 108 5.68 -9.25 -7.69
CA ALA A 108 6.74 -9.23 -8.70
C ALA A 108 6.42 -8.16 -9.76
N ILE A 109 7.30 -7.19 -9.92
CA ILE A 109 7.26 -6.21 -11.01
C ILE A 109 8.17 -6.73 -12.13
N GLN A 110 7.57 -7.05 -13.28
CA GLN A 110 8.30 -7.61 -14.43
C GLN A 110 8.96 -6.53 -15.26
N SER A 111 8.30 -5.40 -15.45
CA SER A 111 8.80 -4.26 -16.21
C SER A 111 8.17 -2.96 -15.76
N ILE A 112 8.87 -1.86 -15.97
CA ILE A 112 8.38 -0.49 -15.86
C ILE A 112 8.74 0.20 -17.15
N THR A 113 7.76 0.56 -17.96
CA THR A 113 7.98 1.21 -19.23
C THR A 113 7.41 2.62 -19.28
N THR A 114 8.04 3.50 -20.03
CA THR A 114 7.50 4.81 -20.37
C THR A 114 7.40 5.00 -21.87
N GLN A 115 6.44 5.81 -22.30
CA GLN A 115 6.23 6.15 -23.70
C GLN A 115 5.89 7.64 -23.80
N ALA A 116 6.55 8.34 -24.69
CA ALA A 116 6.20 9.71 -25.00
C ALA A 116 4.83 9.77 -25.71
N VAL A 117 4.03 10.79 -25.41
CA VAL A 117 2.64 10.94 -25.90
C VAL A 117 2.51 10.79 -27.42
N ASN A 118 3.53 11.19 -28.18
CA ASN A 118 3.53 11.15 -29.64
C ASN A 118 4.52 10.12 -30.22
N SER A 119 4.91 9.12 -29.45
CA SER A 119 5.86 8.08 -29.88
C SER A 119 5.20 6.71 -29.82
N SER A 120 5.51 5.85 -30.77
CA SER A 120 5.15 4.43 -30.74
C SER A 120 6.20 3.57 -30.02
N SER A 121 7.36 4.13 -29.67
CA SER A 121 8.41 3.41 -28.96
C SER A 121 8.29 3.62 -27.46
N SER A 122 8.38 2.52 -26.70
CA SER A 122 8.50 2.54 -25.25
C SER A 122 9.96 2.38 -24.82
N VAL A 123 10.29 2.94 -23.67
CA VAL A 123 11.61 2.80 -23.04
C VAL A 123 11.42 2.00 -21.74
N GLU A 124 12.24 0.96 -21.56
CA GLU A 124 12.28 0.17 -20.32
C GLU A 124 13.06 0.94 -19.24
N LEU A 125 12.44 1.07 -18.08
CA LEU A 125 13.02 1.77 -16.91
C LEU A 125 13.44 0.82 -15.80
N LEU A 126 13.06 -0.46 -15.91
CA LEU A 126 13.42 -1.49 -14.94
C LEU A 126 14.32 -2.52 -15.61
N PRO A 127 15.65 -2.46 -15.42
CA PRO A 127 16.60 -3.33 -16.13
C PRO A 127 16.44 -4.82 -15.87
N ALA A 128 15.85 -5.19 -14.73
CA ALA A 128 15.55 -6.57 -14.36
C ALA A 128 14.30 -6.64 -13.47
N PRO A 129 13.54 -7.75 -13.52
CA PRO A 129 12.40 -7.94 -12.61
C PRO A 129 12.80 -7.86 -11.14
N ILE A 130 11.93 -7.28 -10.33
CA ILE A 130 12.13 -7.12 -8.89
C ILE A 130 10.91 -7.59 -8.10
N TYR A 131 11.12 -7.88 -6.81
CA TYR A 131 10.04 -7.95 -5.83
C TYR A 131 9.90 -6.60 -5.15
N ALA A 132 8.68 -6.11 -5.04
CA ALA A 132 8.37 -4.84 -4.38
C ALA A 132 7.19 -4.99 -3.43
N SER A 133 7.24 -4.30 -2.29
CA SER A 133 6.11 -4.21 -1.37
C SER A 133 5.19 -3.07 -1.80
N ILE A 134 3.88 -3.34 -1.83
CA ILE A 134 2.88 -2.30 -1.98
C ILE A 134 2.68 -1.66 -0.60
N ASP A 135 3.27 -0.49 -0.40
CA ASP A 135 3.26 0.23 0.86
C ASP A 135 2.71 1.65 0.67
N SER A 136 1.53 1.92 1.23
CA SER A 136 0.89 3.24 1.17
C SER A 136 1.33 4.18 2.30
N THR A 137 2.19 3.74 3.22
CA THR A 137 2.76 4.59 4.28
C THR A 137 3.95 5.40 3.78
N VAL A 138 4.52 5.01 2.64
CA VAL A 138 5.66 5.67 2.00
C VAL A 138 5.18 6.49 0.82
N SER A 139 5.54 7.78 0.80
CA SER A 139 5.12 8.71 -0.27
C SER A 139 5.96 8.61 -1.55
N GLN A 140 7.13 7.98 -1.48
CA GLN A 140 8.07 7.84 -2.59
C GLN A 140 8.01 6.44 -3.20
N ILE A 141 8.45 6.33 -4.45
CA ILE A 141 8.71 5.04 -5.09
C ILE A 141 10.17 4.68 -4.83
N TRP A 142 10.41 3.54 -4.21
CA TRP A 142 11.75 3.03 -3.93
C TRP A 142 12.08 1.95 -4.96
N LEU A 143 13.13 2.18 -5.72
CA LEU A 143 13.56 1.30 -6.82
C LEU A 143 15.06 0.99 -6.67
N PRO A 144 15.54 -0.10 -7.29
CA PRO A 144 16.97 -0.35 -7.42
C PRO A 144 17.70 0.82 -8.11
N LEU A 145 18.97 0.98 -7.78
CA LEU A 145 19.78 2.11 -8.27
C LEU A 145 19.76 2.23 -9.81
N ASP A 146 19.87 1.10 -10.50
CA ASP A 146 19.90 1.08 -11.98
C ASP A 146 18.55 1.59 -12.55
N ALA A 147 17.44 1.25 -11.92
CA ALA A 147 16.13 1.77 -12.32
C ALA A 147 16.04 3.27 -12.02
N CYS A 148 16.51 3.74 -10.86
CA CYS A 148 16.57 5.17 -10.54
C CYS A 148 17.38 5.96 -11.59
N GLN A 149 18.52 5.41 -12.03
CA GLN A 149 19.34 6.02 -13.08
C GLN A 149 18.62 6.06 -14.43
N ALA A 150 17.85 5.02 -14.77
CA ALA A 150 17.03 5.01 -15.98
C ALA A 150 15.93 6.08 -15.94
N PHE A 151 15.29 6.28 -14.78
CA PHE A 151 14.33 7.37 -14.56
C PHE A 151 15.00 8.74 -14.71
N GLU A 152 16.16 8.94 -14.09
CA GLU A 152 16.93 10.20 -14.20
C GLU A 152 17.25 10.55 -15.65
N GLN A 153 17.77 9.59 -16.40
CA GLN A 153 18.10 9.78 -17.81
C GLN A 153 16.87 10.07 -18.68
N GLN A 154 15.78 9.38 -18.44
CA GLN A 154 14.58 9.50 -19.26
C GLN A 154 13.78 10.77 -18.98
N PHE A 155 13.69 11.17 -17.72
CA PHE A 155 12.86 12.32 -17.28
C PHE A 155 13.66 13.56 -16.90
N PHE A 156 14.99 13.50 -16.97
CA PHE A 156 15.89 14.59 -16.58
C PHE A 156 15.65 15.05 -15.13
N VAL A 157 15.29 14.12 -14.27
CA VAL A 157 15.09 14.38 -12.84
C VAL A 157 16.39 14.21 -12.08
N ILE A 158 16.56 14.99 -11.00
CA ILE A 158 17.68 14.80 -10.07
C ILE A 158 17.12 14.04 -8.88
N TRP A 159 17.63 12.85 -8.66
CA TRP A 159 17.28 12.08 -7.48
C TRP A 159 18.30 12.35 -6.36
N ALA A 160 17.80 12.56 -5.13
CA ALA A 160 18.63 12.73 -3.96
C ALA A 160 18.72 11.42 -3.20
N CYS A 161 19.77 10.66 -3.41
CA CYS A 161 20.06 9.51 -2.57
C CYS A 161 20.62 10.02 -1.24
N LYS A 162 19.79 10.08 -0.19
CA LYS A 162 20.25 10.54 1.14
C LYS A 162 20.87 9.44 1.98
N TYR A 163 20.71 8.17 1.61
CA TYR A 163 21.23 7.05 2.41
C TYR A 163 21.72 5.92 1.49
N ASN A 164 22.98 5.56 1.64
CA ASN A 164 23.45 4.23 1.24
C ASN A 164 22.81 3.25 2.23
N ILE A 165 21.80 2.53 1.80
CA ILE A 165 21.33 1.35 2.50
C ILE A 165 22.17 0.21 1.92
N ASP A 166 23.26 -0.14 2.60
CA ASP A 166 23.92 -1.42 2.41
C ASP A 166 22.94 -2.50 2.90
N ILE A 167 22.38 -3.27 1.98
CA ILE A 167 21.53 -4.44 2.25
C ILE A 167 22.42 -5.67 2.29
#